data_26896502eae0ab4b7a46b695c8ca5a45
#
_entry.id   26896502eae0ab4b7a46b695c8ca5a45
#
_cell.length_a   1.000
_cell.length_b   1.000
_cell.length_c   1.000
_cell.angle_alpha   90.00
_cell.angle_beta   90.00
_cell.angle_gamma   90.00
#
_symmetry.space_group_name_H-M   'P 1'
#
loop_
_entity.id
_entity.type
_entity.pdbx_description
1 polymer ?
#
loop_
_entity_poly.entity_id
_entity_poly.type
_entity_poly.pdbx_seq_one_letter_code
_entity_poly.pdbx_strand_id
1 'polypeptide(L)'
;MIQIKSPREIDIMARGGEILAATVRLLERSVRPGMTTLDLDKIADDFIRGHPGATPAFKGLYNFPASICTSINQEIVHGIPSKKRLIEEGDIVSIDIGVKLDGYYTDSATTVAVGKVDPESKRLL
;
A
#
# COMPACT_ATOMS: atom_id res chain seq x y z
N MET A 1 24.66 0.96 -19.27
CA MET A 1 24.15 -0.18 -20.08
C MET A 1 22.64 -0.29 -19.91
N ILE A 2 21.92 -0.35 -20.99
CA ILE A 2 20.47 -0.52 -20.97
C ILE A 2 20.18 -2.01 -20.89
N GLN A 3 19.48 -2.43 -19.84
CA GLN A 3 19.04 -3.81 -19.72
C GLN A 3 17.69 -3.95 -20.43
N ILE A 4 17.65 -4.83 -21.39
CA ILE A 4 16.42 -5.15 -22.10
C ILE A 4 15.78 -6.35 -21.39
N LYS A 5 14.56 -6.16 -20.88
CA LYS A 5 13.83 -7.23 -20.21
C LYS A 5 13.25 -8.19 -21.22
N SER A 6 13.27 -9.49 -20.90
CA SER A 6 12.67 -10.50 -21.76
C SER A 6 11.14 -10.37 -21.75
N PRO A 7 10.44 -10.92 -22.76
CA PRO A 7 8.97 -10.95 -22.74
C PRO A 7 8.40 -11.60 -21.49
N ARG A 8 9.07 -12.63 -20.95
CA ARG A 8 8.63 -13.29 -19.71
C ARG A 8 8.73 -12.35 -18.51
N GLU A 9 9.83 -11.59 -18.43
CA GLU A 9 10.00 -10.62 -17.34
C GLU A 9 8.99 -9.50 -17.42
N ILE A 10 8.71 -9.00 -18.62
CA ILE A 10 7.69 -7.95 -18.83
C ILE A 10 6.33 -8.46 -18.40
N ASP A 11 5.99 -9.71 -18.74
CA ASP A 11 4.72 -10.31 -18.34
C ASP A 11 4.59 -10.43 -16.82
N ILE A 12 5.65 -10.88 -16.15
CA ILE A 12 5.67 -11.00 -14.69
C ILE A 12 5.47 -9.63 -14.04
N MET A 13 6.17 -8.61 -14.54
CA MET A 13 6.05 -7.26 -14.00
C MET A 13 4.65 -6.69 -14.23
N ALA A 14 4.04 -6.98 -15.39
CA ALA A 14 2.68 -6.54 -15.69
C ALA A 14 1.68 -7.19 -14.73
N ARG A 15 1.83 -8.49 -14.46
CA ARG A 15 0.96 -9.19 -13.51
C ARG A 15 1.14 -8.68 -12.08
N GLY A 16 2.38 -8.41 -11.69
CA GLY A 16 2.68 -7.80 -10.39
C GLY A 16 2.03 -6.43 -10.26
N GLY A 17 2.08 -5.62 -11.32
CA GLY A 17 1.45 -4.32 -11.37
C GLY A 17 -0.08 -4.40 -11.26
N GLU A 18 -0.70 -5.41 -11.86
CA GLU A 18 -2.14 -5.62 -11.74
C GLU A 18 -2.53 -5.96 -10.31
N ILE A 19 -1.77 -6.83 -9.65
CA ILE A 19 -2.00 -7.17 -8.25
C ILE A 19 -1.84 -5.92 -7.38
N LEU A 20 -0.80 -5.14 -7.63
CA LEU A 20 -0.54 -3.91 -6.91
C LEU A 20 -1.69 -2.90 -7.07
N ALA A 21 -2.14 -2.68 -8.30
CA ALA A 21 -3.26 -1.76 -8.57
C ALA A 21 -4.55 -2.23 -7.89
N ALA A 22 -4.82 -3.52 -7.91
CA ALA A 22 -5.99 -4.08 -7.24
C ALA A 22 -5.91 -3.90 -5.73
N THR A 23 -4.71 -4.07 -5.16
CA THR A 23 -4.47 -3.87 -3.73
C THR A 23 -4.71 -2.41 -3.33
N VAL A 24 -4.20 -1.49 -4.14
CA VAL A 24 -4.40 -0.04 -3.92
C VAL A 24 -5.90 0.28 -3.91
N ARG A 25 -6.63 -0.19 -4.92
CA ARG A 25 -8.08 0.03 -4.99
C ARG A 25 -8.83 -0.56 -3.80
N LEU A 26 -8.42 -1.76 -3.37
CA LEU A 26 -9.04 -2.39 -2.21
C LEU A 26 -8.82 -1.55 -0.94
N LEU A 27 -7.61 -1.06 -0.72
CA LEU A 27 -7.32 -0.23 0.44
C LEU A 27 -8.09 1.09 0.40
N GLU A 28 -8.16 1.71 -0.78
CA GLU A 28 -8.93 2.95 -0.94
C GLU A 28 -10.40 2.76 -0.56
N ARG A 29 -10.98 1.61 -0.90
CA ARG A 29 -12.36 1.28 -0.56
C ARG A 29 -12.55 0.86 0.89
N SER A 30 -11.48 0.38 1.53
CA SER A 30 -11.55 -0.23 2.86
C SER A 30 -11.36 0.75 3.99
N VAL A 31 -10.67 1.85 3.74
CA VAL A 31 -10.36 2.85 4.78
C VAL A 31 -11.65 3.42 5.37
N ARG A 32 -11.76 3.35 6.70
CA ARG A 32 -12.93 3.86 7.45
C ARG A 32 -12.47 4.46 8.76
N PRO A 33 -13.18 5.46 9.28
CA PRO A 33 -12.94 5.93 10.65
C PRO A 33 -13.11 4.78 11.64
N GLY A 34 -12.27 4.75 12.65
CA GLY A 34 -12.29 3.71 13.67
C GLY A 34 -11.40 2.52 13.40
N MET A 35 -10.89 2.39 12.18
CA MET A 35 -9.88 1.38 11.85
C MET A 35 -8.52 1.81 12.39
N THR A 36 -7.64 0.83 12.58
CA THR A 36 -6.24 1.11 12.88
C THR A 36 -5.41 0.97 11.60
N THR A 37 -4.21 1.54 11.60
CA THR A 37 -3.31 1.35 10.47
C THR A 37 -2.89 -0.12 10.33
N LEU A 38 -2.87 -0.87 11.44
CA LEU A 38 -2.59 -2.30 11.39
C LEU A 38 -3.70 -3.07 10.67
N ASP A 39 -4.96 -2.63 10.79
CA ASP A 39 -6.07 -3.24 10.05
C ASP A 39 -5.85 -3.11 8.55
N LEU A 40 -5.38 -1.96 8.09
CA LEU A 40 -5.06 -1.76 6.68
C LEU A 40 -3.92 -2.66 6.23
N ASP A 41 -2.89 -2.80 7.06
CA ASP A 41 -1.76 -3.68 6.77
C ASP A 41 -2.23 -5.13 6.58
N LYS A 42 -3.10 -5.59 7.46
CA LYS A 42 -3.63 -6.96 7.39
C LYS A 42 -4.45 -7.17 6.11
N ILE A 43 -5.27 -6.20 5.73
CA ILE A 43 -6.05 -6.28 4.49
C ILE A 43 -5.11 -6.41 3.29
N ALA A 44 -4.08 -5.59 3.24
CA ALA A 44 -3.10 -5.63 2.15
C ALA A 44 -2.34 -6.95 2.12
N ASP A 45 -1.86 -7.41 3.27
CA ASP A 45 -1.10 -8.65 3.39
C ASP A 45 -1.93 -9.85 2.90
N ASP A 46 -3.14 -9.97 3.41
CA ASP A 46 -4.03 -11.09 3.04
C ASP A 46 -4.36 -11.07 1.55
N PHE A 47 -4.65 -9.89 1.01
CA PHE A 47 -5.01 -9.76 -0.41
C PHE A 47 -3.85 -10.14 -1.33
N ILE A 48 -2.66 -9.60 -1.05
CA ILE A 48 -1.47 -9.90 -1.86
C ILE A 48 -1.14 -11.38 -1.80
N ARG A 49 -1.12 -11.97 -0.61
CA ARG A 49 -0.79 -13.39 -0.43
C ARG A 49 -1.85 -14.33 -1.00
N GLY A 50 -3.04 -13.83 -1.26
CA GLY A 50 -4.08 -14.62 -1.94
C GLY A 50 -3.78 -14.89 -3.41
N HIS A 51 -2.78 -14.21 -3.98
CA HIS A 51 -2.37 -14.43 -5.38
C HIS A 51 -1.15 -15.36 -5.40
N PRO A 52 -1.21 -16.46 -6.17
CA PRO A 52 -0.09 -17.42 -6.22
C PRO A 52 1.22 -16.75 -6.63
N GLY A 53 2.26 -16.97 -5.83
CA GLY A 53 3.59 -16.44 -6.09
C GLY A 53 3.81 -14.99 -5.65
N ALA A 54 2.78 -14.30 -5.19
CA ALA A 54 2.87 -12.90 -4.76
C ALA A 54 3.07 -12.79 -3.25
N THR A 55 3.96 -11.89 -2.85
CA THR A 55 4.18 -11.55 -1.43
C THR A 55 4.32 -10.05 -1.29
N PRO A 56 4.05 -9.49 -0.10
CA PRO A 56 4.32 -8.09 0.17
C PRO A 56 5.82 -7.80 0.06
N ALA A 57 6.19 -6.79 -0.72
CA ALA A 57 7.59 -6.50 -1.00
C ALA A 57 8.34 -5.92 0.20
N PHE A 58 7.65 -5.15 1.05
CA PHE A 58 8.29 -4.45 2.16
C PHE A 58 8.51 -5.32 3.40
N LYS A 59 7.67 -6.33 3.61
CA LYS A 59 7.75 -7.15 4.82
C LYS A 59 9.05 -7.93 4.86
N GLY A 60 9.84 -7.70 5.92
CA GLY A 60 11.15 -8.31 6.08
C GLY A 60 12.28 -7.56 5.38
N LEU A 61 12.00 -6.62 4.50
CA LEU A 61 13.03 -5.82 3.85
C LEU A 61 13.61 -4.85 4.87
N TYR A 62 14.93 -4.89 5.07
CA TYR A 62 15.61 -4.08 6.11
C TYR A 62 14.94 -4.21 7.47
N ASN A 63 14.44 -5.41 7.80
CA ASN A 63 13.73 -5.70 9.05
C ASN A 63 12.42 -4.93 9.20
N PHE A 64 11.82 -4.48 8.09
CA PHE A 64 10.51 -3.82 8.15
C PHE A 64 9.44 -4.83 8.56
N PRO A 65 8.66 -4.56 9.63
CA PRO A 65 7.77 -5.57 10.23
C PRO A 65 6.40 -5.69 9.58
N ALA A 66 6.11 -4.91 8.54
CA ALA A 66 4.76 -4.82 7.99
C ALA A 66 4.78 -4.85 6.46
N SER A 67 3.60 -4.96 5.86
CA SER A 67 3.43 -5.07 4.42
C SER A 67 3.28 -3.72 3.73
N ILE A 68 2.83 -2.71 4.47
CA ILE A 68 2.65 -1.36 3.96
C ILE A 68 3.29 -0.34 4.89
N CYS A 69 3.56 0.84 4.36
CA CYS A 69 3.93 2.01 5.18
C CYS A 69 2.75 2.97 5.17
N THR A 70 2.40 3.51 6.32
CA THR A 70 1.30 4.46 6.44
C THR A 70 1.76 5.76 7.06
N SER A 71 1.18 6.86 6.61
CA SER A 71 1.39 8.18 7.22
C SER A 71 0.05 8.88 7.28
N ILE A 72 -0.25 9.49 8.43
CA ILE A 72 -1.51 10.18 8.64
C ILE A 72 -1.25 11.67 8.74
N ASN A 73 -1.97 12.44 7.92
CA ASN A 73 -1.87 13.91 7.88
C ASN A 73 -0.43 14.37 7.60
N GLN A 74 0.20 15.06 8.55
CA GLN A 74 1.51 15.66 8.36
C GLN A 74 2.68 14.80 8.84
N GLU A 75 2.44 13.54 9.09
CA GLU A 75 3.54 12.64 9.44
C GLU A 75 4.49 12.53 8.25
N ILE A 76 5.76 12.88 8.47
CA ILE A 76 6.79 12.86 7.42
C ILE A 76 7.68 11.62 7.48
N VAL A 77 7.50 10.80 8.51
CA VAL A 77 8.25 9.56 8.66
C VAL A 77 7.35 8.41 8.27
N HIS A 78 7.89 7.46 7.50
CA HIS A 78 7.14 6.25 7.13
C HIS A 78 6.66 5.55 8.38
N GLY A 79 5.37 5.61 8.64
CA GLY A 79 4.78 5.01 9.81
C GLY A 79 4.66 3.50 9.69
N ILE A 80 5.09 2.80 10.73
CA ILE A 80 4.85 1.37 10.82
C ILE A 80 3.39 1.20 11.26
N PRO A 81 2.58 0.42 10.51
CA PRO A 81 1.20 0.16 10.90
C PRO A 81 1.11 -0.35 12.34
N SER A 82 0.18 0.20 13.09
CA SER A 82 0.04 -0.10 14.52
C SER A 82 -1.43 -0.21 14.91
N LYS A 83 -1.72 -1.12 15.83
CA LYS A 83 -3.06 -1.24 16.42
C LYS A 83 -3.40 -0.07 17.32
N LYS A 84 -2.39 0.75 17.66
CA LYS A 84 -2.58 1.94 18.49
C LYS A 84 -2.84 3.20 17.67
N ARG A 85 -2.64 3.15 16.36
CA ARG A 85 -2.83 4.32 15.49
C ARG A 85 -4.19 4.24 14.83
N LEU A 86 -5.15 4.92 15.43
CA LEU A 86 -6.52 4.99 14.91
C LEU A 86 -6.62 5.98 13.76
N ILE A 87 -7.41 5.60 12.78
CA ILE A 87 -7.77 6.47 11.65
C ILE A 87 -9.09 7.14 12.03
N GLU A 88 -9.12 8.45 11.93
CA GLU A 88 -10.27 9.24 12.32
C GLU A 88 -10.87 9.96 11.11
N GLU A 89 -12.14 10.33 11.22
CA GLU A 89 -12.78 11.13 10.18
C GLU A 89 -12.03 12.45 10.00
N GLY A 90 -11.80 12.83 8.76
CA GLY A 90 -11.04 14.03 8.43
C GLY A 90 -9.56 13.77 8.20
N ASP A 91 -9.07 12.58 8.52
CA ASP A 91 -7.67 12.23 8.30
C ASP A 91 -7.37 12.06 6.81
N ILE A 92 -6.12 12.36 6.44
CA ILE A 92 -5.57 12.06 5.13
C ILE A 92 -4.52 10.99 5.35
N VAL A 93 -4.73 9.82 4.74
CA VAL A 93 -3.86 8.66 4.93
C VAL A 93 -3.07 8.41 3.66
N SER A 94 -1.76 8.44 3.77
CA SER A 94 -0.84 8.09 2.67
C SER A 94 -0.35 6.67 2.90
N ILE A 95 -0.43 5.85 1.87
CA ILE A 95 -0.09 4.42 1.95
C ILE A 95 0.90 4.08 0.86
N ASP A 96 2.05 3.52 1.25
CA ASP A 96 3.04 2.96 0.33
C ASP A 96 2.92 1.44 0.35
N ILE A 97 2.87 0.85 -0.83
CA ILE A 97 2.67 -0.59 -1.01
C ILE A 97 3.65 -1.13 -2.02
N GLY A 98 4.13 -2.33 -1.80
CA GLY A 98 4.93 -3.05 -2.78
C GLY A 98 4.50 -4.50 -2.90
N VAL A 99 4.61 -5.04 -4.12
CA VAL A 99 4.33 -6.44 -4.42
C VAL A 99 5.58 -7.07 -5.02
N LYS A 100 5.92 -8.26 -4.53
CA LYS A 100 6.96 -9.10 -5.12
C LYS A 100 6.29 -10.30 -5.79
N LEU A 101 6.46 -10.44 -7.09
CA LEU A 101 5.92 -11.57 -7.84
C LEU A 101 7.06 -12.25 -8.60
N ASP A 102 7.27 -13.52 -8.33
CA ASP A 102 8.32 -14.33 -8.98
C ASP A 102 9.69 -13.65 -9.01
N GLY A 103 10.04 -12.96 -7.92
CA GLY A 103 11.32 -12.26 -7.79
C GLY A 103 11.35 -10.83 -8.28
N TYR A 104 10.29 -10.34 -8.90
CA TYR A 104 10.22 -8.97 -9.42
C TYR A 104 9.37 -8.07 -8.51
N TYR A 105 9.86 -6.86 -8.29
CA TYR A 105 9.26 -5.90 -7.37
C TYR A 105 8.50 -4.81 -8.13
N THR A 106 7.31 -4.48 -7.66
CA THR A 106 6.58 -3.28 -8.09
C THR A 106 6.10 -2.55 -6.85
N ASP A 107 6.04 -1.23 -6.91
CA ASP A 107 5.58 -0.44 -5.79
C ASP A 107 4.74 0.75 -6.26
N SER A 108 3.93 1.26 -5.36
CA SER A 108 3.08 2.41 -5.61
C SER A 108 2.69 3.07 -4.29
N ALA A 109 2.24 4.30 -4.38
CA ALA A 109 1.73 5.04 -3.24
C ALA A 109 0.37 5.61 -3.59
N THR A 110 -0.49 5.73 -2.58
CA THR A 110 -1.79 6.38 -2.73
C THR A 110 -2.08 7.23 -1.51
N THR A 111 -2.95 8.22 -1.68
CA THR A 111 -3.40 9.07 -0.59
C THR A 111 -4.91 9.09 -0.58
N VAL A 112 -5.49 8.82 0.58
CA VAL A 112 -6.93 8.66 0.76
C VAL A 112 -7.45 9.62 1.81
N ALA A 113 -8.53 10.33 1.47
CA ALA A 113 -9.26 11.14 2.44
C ALA A 113 -10.28 10.26 3.17
N VAL A 114 -10.34 10.37 4.49
CA VAL A 114 -11.21 9.54 5.32
C VAL A 114 -12.44 10.34 5.73
N GLY A 115 -13.59 9.95 5.20
CA GLY A 115 -14.84 10.67 5.49
C GLY A 115 -14.81 12.09 4.92
N LYS A 116 -15.29 13.05 5.71
CA LYS A 116 -15.33 14.45 5.30
C LYS A 116 -14.03 15.15 5.67
N VAL A 117 -13.30 15.59 4.66
CA VAL A 117 -12.11 16.44 4.84
C VAL A 117 -12.46 17.84 4.34
N ASP A 118 -11.66 18.84 4.74
CA ASP A 118 -11.91 20.19 4.26
C ASP A 118 -11.67 20.27 2.73
N PRO A 119 -12.39 21.19 2.04
CA PRO A 119 -12.30 21.27 0.57
C PRO A 119 -10.90 21.53 0.05
N GLU A 120 -10.09 22.27 0.79
CA GLU A 120 -8.72 22.58 0.36
C GLU A 120 -7.84 21.34 0.39
N SER A 121 -7.88 20.57 1.47
CA SER A 121 -7.13 19.32 1.58
C SER A 121 -7.57 18.32 0.51
N LYS A 122 -8.86 18.23 0.23
CA LYS A 122 -9.39 17.33 -0.78
C LYS A 122 -8.89 17.67 -2.17
N ARG A 123 -8.68 18.94 -2.47
CA ARG A 123 -8.17 19.37 -3.77
C ARG A 123 -6.71 18.97 -4.02
N LEU A 124 -5.97 18.65 -2.98
CA LEU A 124 -4.57 18.25 -3.07
C LEU A 124 -4.38 16.75 -3.31
N LEU A 125 -5.46 15.99 -3.32
CA LEU A 125 -5.40 14.53 -3.48
C LEU A 125 -5.39 14.06 -4.94
#